data_226aaf89c53d5b0d347807a87a9de778
#
_entry.id   226aaf89c53d5b0d347807a87a9de778
#
_cell.length_a   1.000
_cell.length_b   1.000
_cell.length_c   1.000
_cell.angle_alpha   90.00
_cell.angle_beta   90.00
_cell.angle_gamma   90.00
#
_symmetry.space_group_name_H-M   'P 1'
#
loop_
_entity.id
_entity.type
_entity.pdbx_description
1 polymer ?
#
loop_
_entity_poly.entity_id
_entity_poly.type
_entity_poly.pdbx_seq_one_letter_code
_entity_poly.pdbx_strand_id
1 'polypeptide(L)'
;PIERPQDSADKDASRARNKATLGGLANRLGEGGRVLIFPEGVPHADSEVKRVRSGAARMLLAARRKAAAEGMAEPQLVPIGLHYSESQTFRERAAVVIERAMHLPPIPSSVEHESEQEDLDRQWVDEVTEAIEVELRRANLSTTSWRERTMIWKGRSLAYAEKQRLAGGSLVKPSYAESVLGARRLRAGWEYMAKEEPQRTQQLADDCESHFAELTRRGMTPYDIDARPEKINLFGYCKALTIWLWALVWMFGLVTWGAIAGNYVPYKSNGLLSWLMKKRNIDSSVLGSIKVLSAVVFFPLWWMLASAFMTWSLLDATSPVNALLLSHWLLESITRLPSVLVFTVFLLWWPISARIHLKLYARLVRGWRDVKRWNIWKDEETDWSSLVERQRELAARLVETGSGLVLPGDEDWVDPPTGMDDSSVVKLRSA
;
A
#
# COMPACT_ATOMS: atom_id res chain seq x y z
N PRO A 1 -6.58 5.70 24.98
CA PRO A 1 -5.67 4.88 24.20
C PRO A 1 -5.22 3.68 25.01
N ILE A 2 -5.03 2.53 24.36
CA ILE A 2 -4.48 1.33 25.00
C ILE A 2 -2.97 1.55 25.18
N GLU A 3 -2.48 1.45 26.41
CA GLU A 3 -1.07 1.59 26.72
C GLU A 3 -0.31 0.30 26.38
N ARG A 4 0.88 0.45 25.80
CA ARG A 4 1.74 -0.70 25.52
C ARG A 4 2.54 -1.04 26.80
N PRO A 5 2.78 -2.34 27.08
CA PRO A 5 3.56 -2.75 28.26
C PRO A 5 4.97 -2.14 28.34
N GLN A 6 5.54 -1.80 27.20
CA GLN A 6 6.88 -1.17 27.10
C GLN A 6 6.87 0.32 27.37
N ASP A 7 5.71 0.98 27.32
CA ASP A 7 5.59 2.43 27.48
C ASP A 7 5.22 2.83 28.92
N SER A 8 4.95 1.86 29.79
CA SER A 8 4.55 2.07 31.17
C SER A 8 5.59 1.57 32.17
N ALA A 9 5.96 2.43 33.11
CA ALA A 9 6.82 2.05 34.22
C ALA A 9 6.11 1.12 35.23
N ASP A 10 4.77 1.24 35.36
CA ASP A 10 3.92 0.40 36.20
C ASP A 10 3.02 -0.48 35.34
N LYS A 11 3.37 -1.76 35.29
CA LYS A 11 2.66 -2.77 34.48
C LYS A 11 1.25 -3.07 34.98
N ASP A 12 1.03 -3.02 36.29
CA ASP A 12 -0.27 -3.37 36.87
C ASP A 12 -1.27 -2.23 36.73
N ALA A 13 -0.83 -0.99 36.94
CA ALA A 13 -1.65 0.19 36.64
C ALA A 13 -1.97 0.29 35.12
N SER A 14 -1.03 -0.05 34.26
CA SER A 14 -1.28 -0.11 32.80
C SER A 14 -2.29 -1.19 32.42
N ARG A 15 -2.21 -2.38 33.02
CA ARG A 15 -3.20 -3.45 32.80
C ARG A 15 -4.60 -3.03 33.25
N ALA A 16 -4.73 -2.38 34.42
CA ALA A 16 -6.01 -1.88 34.92
C ALA A 16 -6.62 -0.83 33.97
N ARG A 17 -5.82 0.15 33.52
CA ARG A 17 -6.26 1.17 32.55
C ARG A 17 -6.67 0.55 31.21
N ASN A 18 -5.92 -0.42 30.71
CA ASN A 18 -6.25 -1.12 29.47
C ASN A 18 -7.54 -1.93 29.59
N LYS A 19 -7.75 -2.61 30.75
CA LYS A 19 -9.02 -3.33 31.03
C LYS A 19 -10.21 -2.37 31.05
N ALA A 20 -10.08 -1.21 31.70
CA ALA A 20 -11.11 -0.17 31.73
C ALA A 20 -11.41 0.39 30.32
N THR A 21 -10.35 0.66 29.53
CA THR A 21 -10.50 1.15 28.15
C THR A 21 -11.22 0.12 27.27
N LEU A 22 -10.84 -1.14 27.33
CA LEU A 22 -11.50 -2.22 26.58
C LEU A 22 -12.95 -2.40 27.02
N GLY A 23 -13.25 -2.28 28.32
CA GLY A 23 -14.60 -2.31 28.84
C GLY A 23 -15.47 -1.16 28.30
N GLY A 24 -14.93 0.07 28.25
CA GLY A 24 -15.62 1.21 27.66
C GLY A 24 -15.90 1.05 26.17
N LEU A 25 -14.95 0.45 25.41
CA LEU A 25 -15.15 0.13 24.00
C LEU A 25 -16.17 -0.99 23.79
N ALA A 26 -16.18 -2.02 24.66
CA ALA A 26 -17.16 -3.08 24.63
C ALA A 26 -18.59 -2.54 24.88
N ASN A 27 -18.75 -1.64 25.85
CA ASN A 27 -20.02 -0.97 26.11
C ASN A 27 -20.52 -0.19 24.89
N ARG A 28 -19.67 0.63 24.30
CA ARG A 28 -20.00 1.39 23.08
C ARG A 28 -20.40 0.48 21.93
N LEU A 29 -19.69 -0.64 21.76
CA LEU A 29 -19.98 -1.62 20.70
C LEU A 29 -21.31 -2.33 20.95
N GLY A 30 -21.60 -2.71 22.20
CA GLY A 30 -22.86 -3.32 22.60
C GLY A 30 -24.08 -2.40 22.41
N GLU A 31 -23.88 -1.08 22.50
CA GLU A 31 -24.87 -0.04 22.22
C GLU A 31 -25.05 0.28 20.72
N GLY A 32 -24.51 -0.54 19.82
CA GLY A 32 -24.58 -0.35 18.36
C GLY A 32 -23.52 0.61 17.80
N GLY A 33 -22.51 0.99 18.58
CA GLY A 33 -21.39 1.81 18.13
C GLY A 33 -20.42 1.03 17.22
N ARG A 34 -19.45 1.76 16.65
CA ARG A 34 -18.40 1.17 15.79
C ARG A 34 -17.04 1.35 16.44
N VAL A 35 -16.23 0.29 16.40
CA VAL A 35 -14.87 0.29 16.96
C VAL A 35 -13.91 -0.27 15.91
N LEU A 36 -12.80 0.42 15.66
CA LEU A 36 -11.67 -0.07 14.87
C LEU A 36 -10.56 -0.47 15.83
N ILE A 37 -10.03 -1.68 15.66
CA ILE A 37 -8.95 -2.22 16.48
C ILE A 37 -7.85 -2.85 15.61
N PHE A 38 -6.60 -2.69 16.04
CA PHE A 38 -5.44 -3.38 15.47
C PHE A 38 -4.98 -4.45 16.47
N PRO A 39 -5.40 -5.71 16.30
CA PRO A 39 -5.28 -6.72 17.37
C PRO A 39 -3.85 -7.25 17.53
N GLU A 40 -2.94 -6.96 16.61
CA GLU A 40 -1.50 -7.26 16.77
C GLU A 40 -0.86 -6.42 17.89
N GLY A 41 -1.42 -5.25 18.17
CA GLY A 41 -1.02 -4.37 19.28
C GLY A 41 0.33 -3.69 19.13
N VAL A 42 1.05 -3.95 18.05
CA VAL A 42 2.34 -3.32 17.70
C VAL A 42 2.42 -3.05 16.20
N PRO A 43 2.93 -1.91 15.77
CA PRO A 43 3.24 -1.68 14.37
C PRO A 43 4.52 -2.46 14.03
N HIS A 44 4.57 -3.07 12.86
CA HIS A 44 5.74 -3.77 12.34
C HIS A 44 5.82 -3.67 10.81
N ALA A 45 6.95 -4.06 10.25
CA ALA A 45 7.19 -4.08 8.81
C ALA A 45 7.46 -5.51 8.30
N ASP A 46 6.96 -6.53 8.99
CA ASP A 46 7.14 -7.92 8.59
C ASP A 46 6.18 -8.29 7.45
N SER A 47 6.50 -9.34 6.72
CA SER A 47 5.66 -9.86 5.65
C SER A 47 4.50 -10.71 6.18
N GLU A 48 4.58 -11.13 7.43
CA GLU A 48 3.61 -11.95 8.13
C GLU A 48 2.85 -11.15 9.19
N VAL A 49 1.54 -11.41 9.33
CA VAL A 49 0.73 -10.92 10.44
C VAL A 49 1.26 -11.53 11.74
N LYS A 50 1.56 -10.68 12.72
CA LYS A 50 2.00 -11.13 14.04
C LYS A 50 0.85 -11.76 14.82
N ARG A 51 1.23 -12.54 15.82
CA ARG A 51 0.27 -13.18 16.71
C ARG A 51 -0.75 -12.15 17.24
N VAL A 52 -2.02 -12.45 17.01
CA VAL A 52 -3.15 -11.64 17.45
C VAL A 52 -3.31 -11.75 18.96
N ARG A 53 -3.59 -10.62 19.61
CA ARG A 53 -3.85 -10.56 21.06
C ARG A 53 -5.33 -10.77 21.33
N SER A 54 -5.65 -11.49 22.40
CA SER A 54 -7.02 -11.83 22.82
C SER A 54 -7.91 -10.63 23.21
N GLY A 55 -7.36 -9.41 23.27
CA GLY A 55 -8.11 -8.22 23.67
C GLY A 55 -9.30 -7.89 22.76
N ALA A 56 -9.19 -8.15 21.46
CA ALA A 56 -10.29 -7.98 20.50
C ALA A 56 -11.42 -8.97 20.76
N ALA A 57 -11.12 -10.25 20.93
CA ALA A 57 -12.09 -11.29 21.22
C ALA A 57 -12.78 -11.08 22.57
N ARG A 58 -12.04 -10.71 23.62
CA ARG A 58 -12.62 -10.37 24.94
C ARG A 58 -13.57 -9.19 24.89
N MET A 59 -13.17 -8.11 24.20
CA MET A 59 -14.03 -6.95 23.98
C MET A 59 -15.32 -7.34 23.25
N LEU A 60 -15.19 -8.17 22.22
CA LEU A 60 -16.33 -8.62 21.42
C LEU A 60 -17.29 -9.50 22.24
N LEU A 61 -16.78 -10.45 23.03
CA LEU A 61 -17.60 -11.28 23.93
C LEU A 61 -18.43 -10.43 24.91
N ALA A 62 -17.77 -9.44 25.55
CA ALA A 62 -18.45 -8.52 26.45
C ALA A 62 -19.51 -7.67 25.74
N ALA A 63 -19.22 -7.19 24.55
CA ALA A 63 -20.15 -6.41 23.74
C ALA A 63 -21.37 -7.20 23.28
N ARG A 64 -21.16 -8.47 22.85
CA ARG A 64 -22.25 -9.37 22.44
C ARG A 64 -23.16 -9.71 23.60
N ARG A 65 -22.62 -9.99 24.81
CA ARG A 65 -23.40 -10.20 26.02
C ARG A 65 -24.24 -8.97 26.38
N LYS A 66 -23.66 -7.80 26.32
CA LYS A 66 -24.40 -6.56 26.57
C LYS A 66 -25.52 -6.36 25.56
N ALA A 67 -25.23 -6.49 24.27
CA ALA A 67 -26.23 -6.34 23.21
C ALA A 67 -27.40 -7.34 23.41
N ALA A 68 -27.11 -8.60 23.76
CA ALA A 68 -28.13 -9.60 24.03
C ALA A 68 -28.98 -9.23 25.26
N ALA A 69 -28.38 -8.72 26.34
CA ALA A 69 -29.09 -8.29 27.55
C ALA A 69 -29.98 -7.05 27.30
N GLU A 70 -29.61 -6.18 26.40
CA GLU A 70 -30.34 -4.94 26.06
C GLU A 70 -31.26 -5.09 24.84
N GLY A 71 -31.33 -6.28 24.23
CA GLY A 71 -32.13 -6.54 23.02
C GLY A 71 -31.65 -5.80 21.77
N MET A 72 -30.37 -5.44 21.73
CA MET A 72 -29.72 -4.76 20.62
C MET A 72 -29.25 -5.76 19.56
N ALA A 73 -29.02 -5.25 18.34
CA ALA A 73 -28.44 -6.06 17.28
C ALA A 73 -27.03 -6.56 17.66
N GLU A 74 -26.75 -7.80 17.34
CA GLU A 74 -25.47 -8.43 17.64
C GLU A 74 -24.31 -7.76 16.92
N PRO A 75 -23.23 -7.36 17.64
CA PRO A 75 -22.03 -6.80 17.01
C PRO A 75 -21.37 -7.78 16.04
N GLN A 76 -21.04 -7.29 14.86
CA GLN A 76 -20.34 -8.07 13.85
C GLN A 76 -18.85 -7.70 13.82
N LEU A 77 -18.00 -8.68 13.49
CA LEU A 77 -16.57 -8.50 13.29
C LEU A 77 -16.24 -8.59 11.80
N VAL A 78 -15.62 -7.54 11.26
CA VAL A 78 -15.24 -7.45 9.84
C VAL A 78 -13.73 -7.29 9.74
N PRO A 79 -13.00 -8.27 9.18
CA PRO A 79 -11.56 -8.16 8.93
C PRO A 79 -11.28 -7.13 7.83
N ILE A 80 -10.22 -6.34 8.01
CA ILE A 80 -9.80 -5.33 7.04
C ILE A 80 -8.31 -5.48 6.77
N GLY A 81 -7.95 -5.72 5.51
CA GLY A 81 -6.58 -5.75 5.03
C GLY A 81 -6.14 -4.38 4.52
N LEU A 82 -4.95 -3.94 4.94
CA LEU A 82 -4.32 -2.71 4.49
C LEU A 82 -3.09 -3.05 3.64
N HIS A 83 -3.13 -2.73 2.36
CA HIS A 83 -2.04 -3.00 1.43
C HIS A 83 -1.37 -1.70 1.01
N TYR A 84 -0.05 -1.66 1.15
CA TYR A 84 0.78 -0.56 0.68
C TYR A 84 1.78 -1.10 -0.34
N SER A 85 1.95 -0.39 -1.47
CA SER A 85 2.99 -0.77 -2.44
C SER A 85 4.38 -0.53 -1.85
N GLU A 86 4.56 0.57 -1.15
CA GLU A 86 5.75 0.88 -0.36
C GLU A 86 5.40 1.88 0.76
N SER A 87 5.27 1.40 1.98
CA SER A 87 4.75 2.19 3.12
C SER A 87 5.62 3.39 3.50
N GLN A 88 6.89 3.41 3.11
CA GLN A 88 7.83 4.49 3.44
C GLN A 88 7.95 5.57 2.36
N THR A 89 7.43 5.30 1.16
CA THR A 89 7.53 6.21 0.02
C THR A 89 6.34 7.17 -0.02
N PHE A 90 6.63 8.44 -0.25
CA PHE A 90 5.60 9.47 -0.33
C PHE A 90 4.73 9.28 -1.58
N ARG A 91 3.39 9.33 -1.41
CA ARG A 91 2.38 9.19 -2.47
C ARG A 91 2.36 7.82 -3.16
N GLU A 92 2.76 6.79 -2.45
CA GLU A 92 2.56 5.44 -2.92
C GLU A 92 1.08 5.00 -2.87
N ARG A 93 0.80 3.92 -3.56
CA ARG A 93 -0.55 3.39 -3.67
C ARG A 93 -0.89 2.56 -2.44
N ALA A 94 -2.10 2.73 -1.97
CA ALA A 94 -2.69 1.89 -0.94
C ALA A 94 -4.00 1.27 -1.45
N ALA A 95 -4.31 0.08 -0.98
CA ALA A 95 -5.61 -0.54 -1.15
C ALA A 95 -6.12 -1.02 0.19
N VAL A 96 -7.43 -0.94 0.38
CA VAL A 96 -8.13 -1.45 1.54
C VAL A 96 -9.00 -2.59 1.06
N VAL A 97 -8.81 -3.76 1.64
CA VAL A 97 -9.63 -4.96 1.39
C VAL A 97 -10.55 -5.12 2.59
N ILE A 98 -11.84 -5.06 2.37
CA ILE A 98 -12.87 -5.28 3.39
C ILE A 98 -13.42 -6.67 3.14
N GLU A 99 -13.19 -7.58 4.08
CA GLU A 99 -13.69 -8.94 4.02
C GLU A 99 -15.15 -9.02 4.47
N ARG A 100 -15.75 -10.19 4.35
CA ARG A 100 -17.09 -10.44 4.92
C ARG A 100 -17.05 -10.42 6.43
N ALA A 101 -18.22 -10.18 7.05
CA ALA A 101 -18.37 -10.36 8.48
C ALA A 101 -18.09 -11.83 8.86
N MET A 102 -17.31 -12.02 9.90
CA MET A 102 -16.98 -13.34 10.43
C MET A 102 -18.21 -14.01 11.04
N HIS A 103 -18.36 -15.30 10.79
CA HIS A 103 -19.29 -16.12 11.54
C HIS A 103 -18.68 -16.45 12.91
N LEU A 104 -19.27 -15.95 13.96
CA LEU A 104 -18.77 -16.12 15.31
C LEU A 104 -19.50 -17.28 16.01
N PRO A 105 -18.82 -18.07 16.84
CA PRO A 105 -19.47 -19.09 17.64
C PRO A 105 -20.52 -18.46 18.58
N PRO A 106 -21.55 -19.21 18.99
CA PRO A 106 -22.55 -18.72 19.93
C PRO A 106 -21.89 -18.27 21.23
N ILE A 107 -22.52 -17.29 21.90
CA ILE A 107 -22.04 -16.81 23.21
C ILE A 107 -22.14 -18.00 24.19
N PRO A 108 -21.10 -18.27 25.00
CA PRO A 108 -21.16 -19.30 26.03
C PRO A 108 -22.36 -19.09 26.96
N SER A 109 -23.15 -20.15 27.19
CA SER A 109 -24.27 -20.11 28.09
C SER A 109 -23.81 -19.82 29.52
N SER A 110 -24.66 -19.14 30.31
CA SER A 110 -24.36 -18.90 31.71
C SER A 110 -24.46 -20.22 32.49
N VAL A 111 -23.44 -20.49 33.30
CA VAL A 111 -23.36 -21.66 34.20
C VAL A 111 -23.32 -21.20 35.66
N GLU A 112 -23.69 -22.09 36.60
CA GLU A 112 -23.79 -21.73 38.01
C GLU A 112 -22.42 -21.52 38.67
N HIS A 113 -21.38 -22.21 38.18
CA HIS A 113 -20.04 -22.14 38.76
C HIS A 113 -19.17 -21.11 38.01
N GLU A 114 -18.64 -20.13 38.72
CA GLU A 114 -17.81 -19.05 38.16
C GLU A 114 -16.56 -19.58 37.45
N SER A 115 -15.89 -20.60 37.99
CA SER A 115 -14.72 -21.22 37.38
C SER A 115 -15.04 -21.90 36.05
N GLU A 116 -16.19 -22.55 35.92
CA GLU A 116 -16.64 -23.16 34.67
C GLU A 116 -16.98 -22.09 33.63
N GLN A 117 -17.61 -20.99 34.06
CA GLN A 117 -17.88 -19.84 33.19
C GLN A 117 -16.58 -19.21 32.66
N GLU A 118 -15.58 -19.05 33.51
CA GLU A 118 -14.27 -18.51 33.09
C GLU A 118 -13.58 -19.42 32.07
N ASP A 119 -13.70 -20.74 32.23
CA ASP A 119 -13.09 -21.69 31.28
C ASP A 119 -13.81 -21.67 29.92
N LEU A 120 -15.14 -21.63 29.89
CA LEU A 120 -15.93 -21.48 28.67
C LEU A 120 -15.63 -20.17 27.96
N ASP A 121 -15.53 -19.07 28.70
CA ASP A 121 -15.18 -17.76 28.16
C ASP A 121 -13.77 -17.75 27.58
N ARG A 122 -12.81 -18.39 28.24
CA ARG A 122 -11.42 -18.52 27.76
C ARG A 122 -11.38 -19.32 26.47
N GLN A 123 -12.07 -20.45 26.41
CA GLN A 123 -12.13 -21.27 25.20
C GLN A 123 -12.73 -20.49 24.02
N TRP A 124 -13.83 -19.79 24.22
CA TRP A 124 -14.45 -18.94 23.20
C TRP A 124 -13.49 -17.84 22.73
N VAL A 125 -12.80 -17.17 23.65
CA VAL A 125 -11.85 -16.11 23.36
C VAL A 125 -10.67 -16.63 22.57
N ASP A 126 -10.16 -17.81 22.88
CA ASP A 126 -9.02 -18.41 22.20
C ASP A 126 -9.42 -18.83 20.77
N GLU A 127 -10.58 -19.49 20.60
CA GLU A 127 -11.14 -19.85 19.29
C GLU A 127 -11.34 -18.62 18.38
N VAL A 128 -11.99 -17.58 18.89
CA VAL A 128 -12.22 -16.36 18.12
C VAL A 128 -10.91 -15.61 17.84
N THR A 129 -9.93 -15.63 18.75
CA THR A 129 -8.63 -15.01 18.53
C THR A 129 -7.86 -15.71 17.39
N GLU A 130 -7.89 -17.03 17.34
CA GLU A 130 -7.30 -17.82 16.27
C GLU A 130 -7.99 -17.54 14.93
N ALA A 131 -9.32 -17.52 14.91
CA ALA A 131 -10.10 -17.18 13.73
C ALA A 131 -9.77 -15.76 13.22
N ILE A 132 -9.65 -14.77 14.10
CA ILE A 132 -9.23 -13.39 13.74
C ILE A 132 -7.83 -13.42 13.10
N GLU A 133 -6.90 -14.20 13.62
CA GLU A 133 -5.54 -14.28 13.08
C GLU A 133 -5.53 -14.82 11.64
N VAL A 134 -6.27 -15.90 11.39
CA VAL A 134 -6.40 -16.49 10.05
C VAL A 134 -7.04 -15.51 9.06
N GLU A 135 -8.14 -14.86 9.46
CA GLU A 135 -8.83 -13.88 8.62
C GLU A 135 -7.95 -12.67 8.29
N LEU A 136 -7.16 -12.18 9.24
CA LEU A 136 -6.23 -11.10 9.01
C LEU A 136 -5.06 -11.52 8.12
N ARG A 137 -4.55 -12.74 8.26
CA ARG A 137 -3.53 -13.30 7.36
C ARG A 137 -4.04 -13.36 5.92
N ARG A 138 -5.29 -13.77 5.74
CA ARG A 138 -5.98 -13.79 4.45
C ARG A 138 -6.14 -12.39 3.89
N ALA A 139 -6.72 -11.46 4.65
CA ALA A 139 -7.00 -10.10 4.23
C ALA A 139 -5.73 -9.30 3.88
N ASN A 140 -4.61 -9.56 4.56
CA ASN A 140 -3.33 -8.87 4.35
C ASN A 140 -2.38 -9.58 3.38
N LEU A 141 -2.75 -10.72 2.80
CA LEU A 141 -1.85 -11.56 2.00
C LEU A 141 -0.55 -11.85 2.76
N SER A 142 -0.69 -12.31 4.00
CA SER A 142 0.44 -12.67 4.84
C SER A 142 1.27 -13.78 4.20
N THR A 143 2.58 -13.64 4.23
CA THR A 143 3.54 -14.61 3.67
C THR A 143 4.66 -14.86 4.65
N THR A 144 5.26 -16.05 4.61
CA THR A 144 6.34 -16.44 5.53
C THR A 144 7.61 -15.58 5.36
N SER A 145 7.78 -14.98 4.18
CA SER A 145 8.94 -14.13 3.88
C SER A 145 8.63 -13.06 2.83
N TRP A 146 9.41 -11.99 2.85
CA TRP A 146 9.39 -10.97 1.79
C TRP A 146 9.77 -11.53 0.41
N ARG A 147 10.59 -12.58 0.37
CA ARG A 147 10.95 -13.31 -0.88
C ARG A 147 9.71 -13.95 -1.49
N GLU A 148 8.96 -14.70 -0.71
CA GLU A 148 7.71 -15.34 -1.13
C GLU A 148 6.70 -14.28 -1.63
N ARG A 149 6.49 -13.22 -0.85
CA ARG A 149 5.63 -12.11 -1.26
C ARG A 149 6.05 -11.52 -2.61
N THR A 150 7.34 -11.30 -2.80
CA THR A 150 7.88 -10.78 -4.07
C THR A 150 7.64 -11.75 -5.23
N MET A 151 7.78 -13.05 -5.01
CA MET A 151 7.51 -14.08 -6.02
C MET A 151 6.04 -14.11 -6.41
N ILE A 152 5.11 -14.05 -5.45
CA ILE A 152 3.68 -13.95 -5.71
C ILE A 152 3.35 -12.72 -6.56
N TRP A 153 3.91 -11.55 -6.22
CA TRP A 153 3.68 -10.32 -6.99
C TRP A 153 4.26 -10.37 -8.40
N LYS A 154 5.43 -10.97 -8.59
CA LYS A 154 6.04 -11.16 -9.91
C LYS A 154 5.25 -12.19 -10.75
N GLY A 155 4.92 -13.36 -10.18
CA GLY A 155 4.12 -14.39 -10.83
C GLY A 155 2.74 -13.87 -11.26
N ARG A 156 2.06 -13.11 -10.38
CA ARG A 156 0.82 -12.43 -10.73
C ARG A 156 0.98 -11.52 -11.96
N SER A 157 2.11 -10.79 -12.07
CA SER A 157 2.32 -9.91 -13.23
C SER A 157 2.46 -10.68 -14.54
N LEU A 158 3.09 -11.85 -14.52
CA LEU A 158 3.15 -12.76 -15.67
C LEU A 158 1.76 -13.29 -16.06
N ALA A 159 1.03 -13.84 -15.10
CA ALA A 159 -0.30 -14.38 -15.34
C ALA A 159 -1.27 -13.32 -15.87
N TYR A 160 -1.19 -12.09 -15.36
CA TYR A 160 -2.01 -10.98 -15.84
C TYR A 160 -1.68 -10.60 -17.29
N ALA A 161 -0.40 -10.46 -17.61
CA ALA A 161 0.05 -10.12 -18.95
C ALA A 161 -0.41 -11.19 -19.98
N GLU A 162 -0.28 -12.47 -19.63
CA GLU A 162 -0.71 -13.57 -20.49
C GLU A 162 -2.22 -13.59 -20.67
N LYS A 163 -3.00 -13.40 -19.62
CA LYS A 163 -4.46 -13.29 -19.75
C LYS A 163 -4.89 -12.14 -20.67
N GLN A 164 -4.23 -10.97 -20.59
CA GLN A 164 -4.47 -9.84 -21.49
C GLN A 164 -4.13 -10.20 -22.94
N ARG A 165 -3.02 -10.88 -23.17
CA ARG A 165 -2.59 -11.34 -24.48
C ARG A 165 -3.58 -12.34 -25.10
N LEU A 166 -4.02 -13.33 -24.32
CA LEU A 166 -5.02 -14.32 -24.75
C LEU A 166 -6.38 -13.69 -25.08
N ALA A 167 -6.75 -12.63 -24.35
CA ALA A 167 -7.96 -11.86 -24.63
C ALA A 167 -7.84 -10.91 -25.83
N GLY A 168 -6.69 -10.88 -26.54
CA GLY A 168 -6.45 -9.98 -27.66
C GLY A 168 -6.35 -8.50 -27.30
N GLY A 169 -6.21 -8.19 -26.02
CA GLY A 169 -6.14 -6.82 -25.51
C GLY A 169 -4.73 -6.23 -25.53
N SER A 170 -4.64 -4.90 -25.48
CA SER A 170 -3.37 -4.22 -25.23
C SER A 170 -2.96 -4.39 -23.77
N LEU A 171 -1.65 -4.42 -23.52
CA LEU A 171 -1.07 -4.58 -22.18
C LEU A 171 -1.32 -3.33 -21.32
N VAL A 172 -2.44 -3.31 -20.61
CA VAL A 172 -2.80 -2.25 -19.66
C VAL A 172 -2.40 -2.69 -18.25
N LYS A 173 -1.69 -1.83 -17.52
CA LYS A 173 -1.37 -2.13 -16.12
C LYS A 173 -2.65 -2.17 -15.30
N PRO A 174 -2.85 -3.22 -14.47
CA PRO A 174 -4.01 -3.30 -13.59
C PRO A 174 -3.98 -2.17 -12.55
N SER A 175 -5.14 -1.84 -12.02
CA SER A 175 -5.25 -1.02 -10.81
C SER A 175 -4.55 -1.72 -9.64
N TYR A 176 -4.26 -0.99 -8.57
CA TYR A 176 -3.62 -1.61 -7.41
C TYR A 176 -4.56 -2.60 -6.70
N ALA A 177 -5.87 -2.33 -6.67
CA ALA A 177 -6.87 -3.24 -6.13
C ALA A 177 -6.94 -4.57 -6.92
N GLU A 178 -7.00 -4.50 -8.27
CA GLU A 178 -6.92 -5.70 -9.13
C GLU A 178 -5.60 -6.45 -8.94
N SER A 179 -4.52 -5.72 -8.67
CA SER A 179 -3.22 -6.32 -8.37
C SER A 179 -3.23 -7.10 -7.06
N VAL A 180 -3.90 -6.59 -6.02
CA VAL A 180 -4.08 -7.27 -4.73
C VAL A 180 -4.93 -8.52 -4.91
N LEU A 181 -6.07 -8.43 -5.60
CA LEU A 181 -6.92 -9.59 -5.89
C LEU A 181 -6.15 -10.66 -6.69
N GLY A 182 -5.42 -10.25 -7.72
CA GLY A 182 -4.61 -11.18 -8.52
C GLY A 182 -3.51 -11.87 -7.70
N ALA A 183 -2.91 -11.18 -6.73
CA ALA A 183 -1.94 -11.77 -5.81
C ALA A 183 -2.61 -12.77 -4.84
N ARG A 184 -3.82 -12.46 -4.36
CA ARG A 184 -4.62 -13.38 -3.53
C ARG A 184 -4.98 -14.66 -4.29
N ARG A 185 -5.43 -14.52 -5.54
CA ARG A 185 -5.72 -15.66 -6.43
C ARG A 185 -4.50 -16.56 -6.63
N LEU A 186 -3.36 -15.94 -6.96
CA LEU A 186 -2.12 -16.69 -7.17
C LEU A 186 -1.66 -17.40 -5.89
N ARG A 187 -1.77 -16.75 -4.73
CA ARG A 187 -1.42 -17.35 -3.45
C ARG A 187 -2.30 -18.56 -3.16
N ALA A 188 -3.62 -18.43 -3.24
CA ALA A 188 -4.56 -19.51 -2.96
C ALA A 188 -4.32 -20.71 -3.87
N GLY A 189 -4.18 -20.48 -5.19
CA GLY A 189 -3.87 -21.55 -6.15
C GLY A 189 -2.51 -22.19 -5.91
N TRP A 190 -1.50 -21.39 -5.57
CA TRP A 190 -0.16 -21.87 -5.26
C TRP A 190 -0.12 -22.77 -4.03
N GLU A 191 -0.75 -22.35 -2.92
CA GLU A 191 -0.84 -23.12 -1.68
C GLU A 191 -1.60 -24.45 -1.87
N TYR A 192 -2.67 -24.42 -2.70
CA TYR A 192 -3.40 -25.62 -3.07
C TYR A 192 -2.52 -26.57 -3.88
N MET A 193 -1.90 -26.09 -4.96
CA MET A 193 -1.05 -26.91 -5.84
C MET A 193 0.21 -27.43 -5.13
N ALA A 194 0.75 -26.69 -4.17
CA ALA A 194 1.88 -27.14 -3.36
C ALA A 194 1.53 -28.38 -2.48
N LYS A 195 0.25 -28.56 -2.16
CA LYS A 195 -0.24 -29.76 -1.44
C LYS A 195 -0.54 -30.92 -2.40
N GLU A 196 -1.20 -30.61 -3.52
CA GLU A 196 -1.64 -31.64 -4.48
C GLU A 196 -0.49 -32.14 -5.38
N GLU A 197 0.33 -31.21 -5.89
CA GLU A 197 1.42 -31.51 -6.85
C GLU A 197 2.73 -30.82 -6.41
N PRO A 198 3.34 -31.21 -5.27
CA PRO A 198 4.48 -30.50 -4.66
C PRO A 198 5.69 -30.40 -5.58
N GLN A 199 6.01 -31.47 -6.31
CA GLN A 199 7.18 -31.48 -7.19
C GLN A 199 7.03 -30.53 -8.38
N ARG A 200 5.86 -30.56 -9.04
CA ARG A 200 5.54 -29.67 -10.18
C ARG A 200 5.52 -28.20 -9.75
N THR A 201 4.96 -27.94 -8.58
CA THR A 201 4.88 -26.59 -8.01
C THR A 201 6.25 -26.05 -7.67
N GLN A 202 7.11 -26.89 -7.05
CA GLN A 202 8.48 -26.48 -6.73
C GLN A 202 9.30 -26.23 -8.00
N GLN A 203 9.19 -27.07 -9.01
CA GLN A 203 9.88 -26.86 -10.28
C GLN A 203 9.46 -25.56 -10.95
N LEU A 204 8.15 -25.23 -10.96
CA LEU A 204 7.65 -23.96 -11.49
C LEU A 204 8.17 -22.76 -10.69
N ALA A 205 8.28 -22.88 -9.36
CA ALA A 205 8.89 -21.88 -8.50
C ALA A 205 10.33 -21.60 -8.88
N ASP A 206 11.12 -22.64 -9.02
CA ASP A 206 12.56 -22.56 -9.34
C ASP A 206 12.79 -21.95 -10.73
N ASP A 207 11.98 -22.35 -11.71
CA ASP A 207 11.98 -21.78 -13.06
C ASP A 207 11.66 -20.29 -13.05
N CYS A 208 10.59 -19.88 -12.34
CA CYS A 208 10.21 -18.49 -12.17
C CYS A 208 11.29 -17.69 -11.44
N GLU A 209 11.86 -18.23 -10.37
CA GLU A 209 12.92 -17.56 -9.62
C GLU A 209 14.16 -17.33 -10.48
N SER A 210 14.61 -18.34 -11.21
CA SER A 210 15.73 -18.24 -12.13
C SER A 210 15.49 -17.16 -13.19
N HIS A 211 14.31 -17.14 -13.81
CA HIS A 211 13.93 -16.12 -14.77
C HIS A 211 13.91 -14.69 -14.15
N PHE A 212 13.31 -14.53 -12.98
CA PHE A 212 13.28 -13.23 -12.29
C PHE A 212 14.65 -12.77 -11.82
N ALA A 213 15.55 -13.68 -11.44
CA ALA A 213 16.92 -13.34 -11.11
C ALA A 213 17.67 -12.79 -12.33
N GLU A 214 17.45 -13.38 -13.50
CA GLU A 214 18.03 -12.90 -14.74
C GLU A 214 17.51 -11.52 -15.15
N LEU A 215 16.18 -11.28 -15.08
CA LEU A 215 15.60 -9.97 -15.32
C LEU A 215 16.16 -8.91 -14.34
N THR A 216 16.30 -9.28 -13.07
CA THR A 216 16.80 -8.36 -12.04
C THR A 216 18.26 -7.97 -12.29
N ARG A 217 19.12 -8.91 -12.73
CA ARG A 217 20.51 -8.61 -13.11
C ARG A 217 20.60 -7.58 -14.23
N ARG A 218 19.63 -7.57 -15.16
CA ARG A 218 19.54 -6.61 -16.27
C ARG A 218 18.79 -5.32 -15.88
N GLY A 219 18.31 -5.19 -14.63
CA GLY A 219 17.50 -4.07 -14.17
C GLY A 219 16.12 -4.00 -14.82
N MET A 220 15.58 -5.15 -15.23
CA MET A 220 14.29 -5.30 -15.93
C MET A 220 13.23 -5.93 -15.04
N THR A 221 11.99 -5.72 -15.43
CA THR A 221 10.80 -6.37 -14.87
C THR A 221 10.12 -7.20 -15.96
N PRO A 222 9.22 -8.14 -15.62
CA PRO A 222 8.44 -8.87 -16.64
C PRO A 222 7.74 -7.94 -17.63
N TYR A 223 7.19 -6.81 -17.18
CA TYR A 223 6.56 -5.81 -18.06
C TYR A 223 7.51 -5.20 -19.10
N ASP A 224 8.80 -5.17 -18.84
CA ASP A 224 9.78 -4.62 -19.79
C ASP A 224 10.00 -5.60 -20.95
N ILE A 225 9.93 -6.90 -20.69
CA ILE A 225 9.95 -7.94 -21.73
C ILE A 225 8.66 -7.94 -22.54
N ASP A 226 7.50 -7.90 -21.89
CA ASP A 226 6.19 -7.89 -22.56
C ASP A 226 5.99 -6.64 -23.42
N ALA A 227 6.61 -5.52 -23.04
CA ALA A 227 6.56 -4.25 -23.78
C ALA A 227 7.64 -4.13 -24.88
N ARG A 228 8.49 -5.16 -25.05
CA ARG A 228 9.55 -5.12 -26.07
C ARG A 228 8.94 -5.12 -27.47
N PRO A 229 9.25 -4.12 -28.33
CA PRO A 229 8.77 -4.14 -29.71
C PRO A 229 9.47 -5.24 -30.53
N GLU A 230 8.77 -5.79 -31.52
CA GLU A 230 9.35 -6.81 -32.40
C GLU A 230 10.62 -6.32 -33.13
N LYS A 231 10.63 -5.04 -33.50
CA LYS A 231 11.80 -4.41 -34.15
C LYS A 231 12.32 -3.24 -33.29
N ILE A 232 13.57 -3.33 -32.89
CA ILE A 232 14.30 -2.26 -32.24
C ILE A 232 14.80 -1.31 -33.33
N ASN A 233 14.24 -0.11 -33.42
CA ASN A 233 14.59 0.85 -34.43
C ASN A 233 15.00 2.21 -33.84
N LEU A 234 15.82 2.94 -34.61
CA LEU A 234 16.31 4.26 -34.20
C LEU A 234 15.16 5.26 -33.99
N PHE A 235 14.09 5.16 -34.78
CA PHE A 235 12.94 6.06 -34.66
C PHE A 235 12.24 5.92 -33.30
N GLY A 236 12.02 4.70 -32.80
CA GLY A 236 11.44 4.47 -31.48
C GLY A 236 12.30 5.03 -30.36
N TYR A 237 13.62 4.88 -30.46
CA TYR A 237 14.56 5.47 -29.51
C TYR A 237 14.52 7.00 -29.53
N CYS A 238 14.61 7.61 -30.71
CA CYS A 238 14.53 9.06 -30.87
C CYS A 238 13.20 9.63 -30.34
N LYS A 239 12.09 8.93 -30.59
CA LYS A 239 10.78 9.30 -30.03
C LYS A 239 10.77 9.29 -28.51
N ALA A 240 11.29 8.23 -27.87
CA ALA A 240 11.38 8.14 -26.41
C ALA A 240 12.28 9.24 -25.84
N LEU A 241 13.44 9.50 -26.46
CA LEU A 241 14.36 10.54 -26.08
C LEU A 241 13.73 11.94 -26.21
N THR A 242 13.01 12.20 -27.30
CA THR A 242 12.32 13.50 -27.53
C THR A 242 11.25 13.73 -26.46
N ILE A 243 10.45 12.72 -26.12
CA ILE A 243 9.44 12.82 -25.06
C ILE A 243 10.11 13.12 -23.72
N TRP A 244 11.23 12.48 -23.43
CA TRP A 244 11.98 12.72 -22.19
C TRP A 244 12.57 14.12 -22.15
N LEU A 245 13.24 14.58 -23.24
CA LEU A 245 13.81 15.93 -23.35
C LEU A 245 12.72 17.01 -23.24
N TRP A 246 11.56 16.80 -23.85
CA TRP A 246 10.42 17.70 -23.74
C TRP A 246 9.93 17.80 -22.28
N ALA A 247 9.81 16.66 -21.59
CA ALA A 247 9.44 16.64 -20.18
C ALA A 247 10.50 17.33 -19.30
N LEU A 248 11.78 17.22 -19.65
CA LEU A 248 12.89 17.89 -18.99
C LEU A 248 12.81 19.43 -19.14
N VAL A 249 12.50 19.94 -20.34
CA VAL A 249 12.31 21.39 -20.57
C VAL A 249 11.20 21.94 -19.68
N TRP A 250 10.07 21.25 -19.59
CA TRP A 250 8.98 21.66 -18.71
C TRP A 250 9.34 21.57 -17.23
N MET A 251 10.21 20.63 -16.87
CA MET A 251 10.72 20.45 -15.52
C MET A 251 11.57 21.63 -15.03
N PHE A 252 12.28 22.32 -15.92
CA PHE A 252 13.07 23.51 -15.59
C PHE A 252 12.29 24.83 -15.75
N GLY A 253 11.01 24.79 -16.09
CA GLY A 253 10.16 25.97 -16.25
C GLY A 253 9.71 26.61 -14.95
N LEU A 254 8.95 27.69 -15.08
CA LEU A 254 8.46 28.56 -13.98
C LEU A 254 7.68 27.80 -12.89
N VAL A 255 6.94 26.76 -13.29
CA VAL A 255 6.18 25.89 -12.36
C VAL A 255 7.10 25.17 -11.38
N THR A 256 8.25 24.71 -11.85
CA THR A 256 9.23 24.01 -11.01
C THR A 256 9.87 24.95 -10.00
N TRP A 257 10.22 26.15 -10.40
CA TRP A 257 10.75 27.16 -9.46
C TRP A 257 9.75 27.51 -8.37
N GLY A 258 8.47 27.71 -8.74
CA GLY A 258 7.40 27.88 -7.77
C GLY A 258 7.23 26.67 -6.84
N ALA A 259 7.28 25.46 -7.40
CA ALA A 259 7.19 24.23 -6.62
C ALA A 259 8.38 24.07 -5.64
N ILE A 260 9.60 24.39 -6.06
CA ILE A 260 10.80 24.34 -5.22
C ILE A 260 10.69 25.37 -4.09
N ALA A 261 10.46 26.64 -4.41
CA ALA A 261 10.37 27.70 -3.42
C ALA A 261 9.29 27.42 -2.36
N GLY A 262 8.11 26.96 -2.78
CA GLY A 262 7.01 26.68 -1.90
C GLY A 262 7.07 25.36 -1.14
N ASN A 263 7.88 24.38 -1.59
CA ASN A 263 7.75 23.02 -1.03
C ASN A 263 9.08 22.34 -0.66
N TYR A 264 10.21 22.84 -1.13
CA TYR A 264 11.52 22.20 -0.89
C TYR A 264 11.90 22.19 0.59
N VAL A 265 11.73 23.32 1.29
CA VAL A 265 12.09 23.43 2.70
C VAL A 265 11.28 22.47 3.57
N PRO A 266 9.94 22.46 3.55
CA PRO A 266 9.18 21.52 4.36
C PRO A 266 9.43 20.05 3.96
N TYR A 267 9.69 19.78 2.67
CA TYR A 267 10.06 18.44 2.23
C TYR A 267 11.40 17.98 2.82
N LYS A 268 12.43 18.83 2.79
CA LYS A 268 13.75 18.52 3.38
C LYS A 268 13.70 18.46 4.90
N SER A 269 12.92 19.33 5.55
CA SER A 269 12.70 19.27 7.01
C SER A 269 12.10 17.95 7.44
N ASN A 270 11.14 17.44 6.66
CA ASN A 270 10.56 16.12 6.88
C ASN A 270 11.57 14.97 6.69
N GLY A 271 12.47 15.11 5.71
CA GLY A 271 13.58 14.19 5.50
C GLY A 271 14.59 14.20 6.65
N LEU A 272 14.95 15.40 7.12
CA LEU A 272 15.85 15.59 8.27
C LEU A 272 15.24 14.99 9.54
N LEU A 273 13.95 15.25 9.81
CA LEU A 273 13.25 14.65 10.94
C LEU A 273 13.30 13.13 10.88
N SER A 274 13.05 12.54 9.71
CA SER A 274 13.13 11.09 9.52
C SER A 274 14.53 10.53 9.76
N TRP A 275 15.56 11.25 9.33
CA TRP A 275 16.95 10.87 9.57
C TRP A 275 17.31 10.93 11.07
N LEU A 276 16.90 11.99 11.76
CA LEU A 276 17.09 12.14 13.21
C LEU A 276 16.41 11.00 13.99
N MET A 277 15.21 10.63 13.58
CA MET A 277 14.45 9.54 14.22
C MET A 277 15.11 8.18 14.00
N LYS A 278 15.59 7.90 12.78
CA LYS A 278 16.36 6.69 12.49
C LYS A 278 17.64 6.62 13.34
N LYS A 279 18.33 7.76 13.53
CA LYS A 279 19.51 7.85 14.39
C LYS A 279 19.21 7.57 15.87
N ARG A 280 17.96 7.80 16.30
CA ARG A 280 17.46 7.50 17.66
C ARG A 280 16.85 6.09 17.77
N ASN A 281 17.05 5.21 16.78
CA ASN A 281 16.52 3.85 16.74
C ASN A 281 14.99 3.77 16.88
N ILE A 282 14.27 4.79 16.41
CA ILE A 282 12.80 4.75 16.36
C ILE A 282 12.39 3.80 15.25
N ASP A 283 11.43 2.94 15.55
CA ASP A 283 10.94 1.91 14.66
C ASP A 283 10.51 2.47 13.29
N SER A 284 10.96 1.81 12.23
CA SER A 284 10.68 2.21 10.85
C SER A 284 9.18 2.21 10.52
N SER A 285 8.39 1.41 11.20
CA SER A 285 6.93 1.32 11.05
C SER A 285 6.20 2.63 11.41
N VAL A 286 6.76 3.42 12.32
CA VAL A 286 6.17 4.69 12.79
C VAL A 286 6.59 5.87 11.91
N LEU A 287 7.70 5.75 11.16
CA LEU A 287 8.27 6.83 10.34
C LEU A 287 7.28 7.38 9.31
N GLY A 288 6.45 6.52 8.70
CA GLY A 288 5.43 6.94 7.73
C GLY A 288 4.41 7.89 8.35
N SER A 289 3.86 7.52 9.51
CA SER A 289 2.86 8.32 10.23
C SER A 289 3.42 9.67 10.67
N ILE A 290 4.65 9.69 11.17
CA ILE A 290 5.30 10.93 11.61
C ILE A 290 5.58 11.87 10.43
N LYS A 291 5.99 11.33 9.27
CA LYS A 291 6.16 12.12 8.05
C LYS A 291 4.84 12.79 7.63
N VAL A 292 3.74 12.10 7.71
CA VAL A 292 2.43 12.65 7.37
C VAL A 292 2.02 13.73 8.37
N LEU A 293 2.14 13.45 9.67
CA LEU A 293 1.75 14.39 10.72
C LEU A 293 2.59 15.67 10.69
N SER A 294 3.91 15.53 10.54
CA SER A 294 4.80 16.69 10.42
C SER A 294 4.57 17.49 9.13
N ALA A 295 4.23 16.82 8.03
CA ALA A 295 3.88 17.48 6.78
C ALA A 295 2.63 18.37 6.91
N VAL A 296 1.61 17.91 7.64
CA VAL A 296 0.38 18.69 7.91
C VAL A 296 0.70 20.02 8.60
N VAL A 297 1.75 20.09 9.40
CA VAL A 297 2.19 21.31 10.09
C VAL A 297 3.18 22.12 9.26
N PHE A 298 4.24 21.45 8.74
CA PHE A 298 5.36 22.17 8.10
C PHE A 298 4.97 22.81 6.77
N PHE A 299 4.11 22.18 5.95
CA PHE A 299 3.75 22.75 4.66
C PHE A 299 2.90 24.02 4.80
N PRO A 300 1.77 24.05 5.55
CA PRO A 300 1.00 25.27 5.70
C PRO A 300 1.79 26.41 6.35
N LEU A 301 2.60 26.11 7.37
CA LEU A 301 3.44 27.11 8.03
C LEU A 301 4.42 27.75 7.04
N TRP A 302 5.11 26.91 6.26
CA TRP A 302 6.04 27.39 5.24
C TRP A 302 5.34 28.19 4.14
N TRP A 303 4.17 27.74 3.67
CA TRP A 303 3.40 28.46 2.66
C TRP A 303 2.99 29.86 3.14
N MET A 304 2.59 30.00 4.39
CA MET A 304 2.31 31.31 4.97
C MET A 304 3.56 32.19 5.01
N LEU A 305 4.69 31.67 5.50
CA LEU A 305 5.94 32.41 5.57
C LEU A 305 6.47 32.80 4.18
N ALA A 306 6.46 31.86 3.23
CA ALA A 306 6.90 32.09 1.88
C ALA A 306 5.99 33.09 1.14
N SER A 307 4.67 33.05 1.37
CA SER A 307 3.72 34.01 0.80
C SER A 307 3.93 35.42 1.40
N ALA A 308 4.14 35.51 2.69
CA ALA A 308 4.44 36.78 3.35
C ALA A 308 5.76 37.40 2.81
N PHE A 309 6.80 36.56 2.71
CA PHE A 309 8.08 36.98 2.15
C PHE A 309 7.97 37.43 0.69
N MET A 310 7.28 36.66 -0.16
CA MET A 310 7.09 37.02 -1.57
C MET A 310 6.25 38.27 -1.74
N THR A 311 5.19 38.44 -0.92
CA THR A 311 4.36 39.65 -0.95
C THR A 311 5.16 40.87 -0.55
N TRP A 312 5.92 40.78 0.55
CA TRP A 312 6.81 41.86 0.97
C TRP A 312 7.84 42.18 -0.11
N SER A 313 8.53 41.14 -0.64
CA SER A 313 9.58 41.33 -1.65
C SER A 313 9.08 41.94 -2.97
N LEU A 314 7.83 41.73 -3.35
CA LEU A 314 7.24 42.28 -4.57
C LEU A 314 6.69 43.70 -4.37
N LEU A 315 6.17 44.01 -3.18
CA LEU A 315 5.58 45.31 -2.90
C LEU A 315 6.61 46.34 -2.40
N ASP A 316 7.77 45.89 -1.90
CA ASP A 316 8.86 46.78 -1.46
C ASP A 316 9.77 47.13 -2.64
N ALA A 317 9.71 48.41 -3.05
CA ALA A 317 10.53 48.92 -4.16
C ALA A 317 12.04 48.81 -3.96
N THR A 318 12.50 48.63 -2.69
CA THR A 318 13.94 48.47 -2.36
C THR A 318 14.39 47.02 -2.41
N SER A 319 13.48 46.08 -2.58
CA SER A 319 13.80 44.64 -2.60
C SER A 319 14.60 44.27 -3.86
N PRO A 320 15.73 43.53 -3.73
CA PRO A 320 16.48 43.02 -4.87
C PRO A 320 15.68 42.04 -5.75
N VAL A 321 14.68 41.41 -5.17
CA VAL A 321 13.77 40.49 -5.90
C VAL A 321 12.87 41.28 -6.85
N ASN A 322 12.44 42.46 -6.43
CA ASN A 322 11.68 43.39 -7.24
C ASN A 322 12.46 43.81 -8.49
N ALA A 323 13.75 44.13 -8.33
CA ALA A 323 14.65 44.54 -9.45
C ALA A 323 14.98 43.39 -10.43
N LEU A 324 14.95 42.14 -9.97
CA LEU A 324 15.42 40.96 -10.74
C LEU A 324 14.32 40.24 -11.52
N LEU A 325 13.09 40.27 -11.09
CA LEU A 325 12.07 39.30 -11.53
C LEU A 325 11.01 39.83 -12.50
N LEU A 326 10.86 41.13 -12.68
CA LEU A 326 9.74 41.66 -13.47
C LEU A 326 10.11 42.77 -14.43
N SER A 327 9.59 42.71 -15.65
CA SER A 327 9.58 43.86 -16.55
C SER A 327 8.80 45.01 -15.92
N HIS A 328 9.21 46.24 -16.19
CA HIS A 328 8.70 47.44 -15.52
C HIS A 328 7.17 47.55 -15.47
N TRP A 329 6.45 47.16 -16.54
CA TRP A 329 4.99 47.24 -16.62
C TRP A 329 4.27 46.23 -15.74
N LEU A 330 4.84 45.02 -15.59
CA LEU A 330 4.26 43.94 -14.79
C LEU A 330 4.37 44.26 -13.28
N LEU A 331 5.49 44.85 -12.90
CA LEU A 331 5.75 45.31 -11.55
C LEU A 331 4.77 46.40 -11.13
N GLU A 332 4.59 47.42 -11.98
CA GLU A 332 3.67 48.53 -11.74
C GLU A 332 2.21 48.03 -11.61
N SER A 333 1.84 47.02 -12.35
CA SER A 333 0.52 46.39 -12.24
C SER A 333 0.35 45.61 -10.93
N ILE A 334 1.38 44.88 -10.46
CA ILE A 334 1.30 44.12 -9.22
C ILE A 334 1.35 45.02 -7.99
N THR A 335 2.14 46.09 -7.99
CA THR A 335 2.23 47.00 -6.85
C THR A 335 0.95 47.79 -6.61
N ARG A 336 0.04 47.86 -7.59
CA ARG A 336 -1.29 48.42 -7.44
C ARG A 336 -2.31 47.48 -6.76
N LEU A 337 -1.96 46.17 -6.63
CA LEU A 337 -2.87 45.21 -6.01
C LEU A 337 -2.81 45.27 -4.47
N PRO A 338 -3.94 45.05 -3.79
CA PRO A 338 -3.92 44.89 -2.33
C PRO A 338 -2.99 43.78 -1.88
N SER A 339 -2.17 44.03 -0.86
CA SER A 339 -1.21 43.05 -0.32
C SER A 339 -1.86 41.72 0.06
N VAL A 340 -3.09 41.75 0.59
CA VAL A 340 -3.84 40.54 0.92
C VAL A 340 -4.13 39.69 -0.33
N LEU A 341 -4.41 40.32 -1.47
CA LEU A 341 -4.68 39.61 -2.72
C LEU A 341 -3.39 38.95 -3.22
N VAL A 342 -2.25 39.65 -3.22
CA VAL A 342 -0.94 39.11 -3.61
C VAL A 342 -0.56 37.94 -2.70
N PHE A 343 -0.72 38.09 -1.39
CA PHE A 343 -0.47 37.04 -0.42
C PHE A 343 -1.34 35.78 -0.70
N THR A 344 -2.62 35.97 -0.94
CA THR A 344 -3.57 34.87 -1.20
C THR A 344 -3.23 34.12 -2.49
N VAL A 345 -2.82 34.84 -3.54
CA VAL A 345 -2.38 34.25 -4.81
C VAL A 345 -1.17 33.34 -4.58
N PHE A 346 -0.15 33.78 -3.83
CA PHE A 346 1.00 32.94 -3.52
C PHE A 346 0.62 31.76 -2.64
N LEU A 347 -0.22 31.97 -1.63
CA LEU A 347 -0.66 30.90 -0.73
C LEU A 347 -1.35 29.76 -1.50
N LEU A 348 -2.14 30.07 -2.51
CA LEU A 348 -2.78 29.09 -3.39
C LEU A 348 -1.82 28.52 -4.44
N TRP A 349 -0.84 29.32 -4.88
CA TRP A 349 0.13 28.91 -5.89
C TRP A 349 1.03 27.75 -5.44
N TRP A 350 1.51 27.75 -4.19
CA TRP A 350 2.43 26.72 -3.69
C TRP A 350 1.89 25.29 -3.82
N PRO A 351 0.70 24.96 -3.33
CA PRO A 351 0.15 23.61 -3.52
C PRO A 351 -0.22 23.30 -4.98
N ILE A 352 -0.66 24.30 -5.76
CA ILE A 352 -0.99 24.12 -7.17
C ILE A 352 0.28 23.81 -7.98
N SER A 353 1.34 24.62 -7.84
CA SER A 353 2.61 24.42 -8.51
C SER A 353 3.24 23.06 -8.15
N ALA A 354 3.15 22.62 -6.89
CA ALA A 354 3.59 21.30 -6.48
C ALA A 354 2.85 20.17 -7.20
N ARG A 355 1.52 20.28 -7.34
CA ARG A 355 0.71 19.27 -8.06
C ARG A 355 1.09 19.19 -9.54
N ILE A 356 1.28 20.32 -10.18
CA ILE A 356 1.69 20.38 -11.59
C ILE A 356 3.11 19.81 -11.74
N HIS A 357 4.05 20.24 -10.90
CA HIS A 357 5.42 19.72 -10.88
C HIS A 357 5.46 18.20 -10.73
N LEU A 358 4.69 17.64 -9.82
CA LEU A 358 4.65 16.19 -9.61
C LEU A 358 4.09 15.43 -10.82
N LYS A 359 3.15 16.01 -11.56
CA LYS A 359 2.67 15.44 -12.84
C LYS A 359 3.76 15.47 -13.90
N LEU A 360 4.50 16.57 -14.00
CA LEU A 360 5.63 16.72 -14.92
C LEU A 360 6.76 15.76 -14.55
N TYR A 361 7.11 15.66 -13.28
CA TYR A 361 8.09 14.71 -12.77
C TYR A 361 7.71 13.25 -13.10
N ALA A 362 6.46 12.88 -12.92
CA ALA A 362 5.99 11.54 -13.28
C ALA A 362 6.10 11.25 -14.79
N ARG A 363 5.94 12.27 -15.65
CA ARG A 363 6.19 12.16 -17.11
C ARG A 363 7.68 12.01 -17.40
N LEU A 364 8.52 12.80 -16.73
CA LEU A 364 9.98 12.74 -16.88
C LEU A 364 10.52 11.35 -16.51
N VAL A 365 10.09 10.81 -15.36
CA VAL A 365 10.50 9.48 -14.89
C VAL A 365 10.03 8.37 -15.85
N ARG A 366 8.81 8.48 -16.37
CA ARG A 366 8.32 7.52 -17.39
C ARG A 366 9.14 7.58 -18.67
N GLY A 367 9.36 8.80 -19.22
CA GLY A 367 10.18 8.98 -20.41
C GLY A 367 11.62 8.46 -20.23
N TRP A 368 12.21 8.70 -19.06
CA TRP A 368 13.54 8.16 -18.73
C TRP A 368 13.54 6.63 -18.67
N ARG A 369 12.49 6.02 -18.13
CA ARG A 369 12.34 4.57 -18.11
C ARG A 369 12.26 4.00 -19.52
N ASP A 370 11.53 4.66 -20.40
CA ASP A 370 11.43 4.24 -21.79
C ASP A 370 12.78 4.36 -22.52
N VAL A 371 13.55 5.43 -22.33
CA VAL A 371 14.92 5.56 -22.84
C VAL A 371 15.83 4.47 -22.32
N LYS A 372 15.77 4.17 -21.01
CA LYS A 372 16.54 3.06 -20.42
C LYS A 372 16.18 1.70 -21.04
N ARG A 373 14.89 1.43 -21.25
CA ARG A 373 14.43 0.20 -21.89
C ARG A 373 15.00 0.07 -23.29
N TRP A 374 14.95 1.11 -24.10
CA TRP A 374 15.52 1.11 -25.44
C TRP A 374 17.03 0.87 -25.41
N ASN A 375 17.76 1.40 -24.45
CA ASN A 375 19.18 1.14 -24.30
C ASN A 375 19.47 -0.33 -23.95
N ILE A 376 18.68 -0.93 -23.05
CA ILE A 376 18.83 -2.34 -22.68
C ILE A 376 18.48 -3.24 -23.87
N TRP A 377 17.38 -2.96 -24.58
CA TRP A 377 16.94 -3.77 -25.72
C TRP A 377 17.91 -3.76 -26.93
N LYS A 378 18.83 -2.79 -26.98
CA LYS A 378 19.90 -2.74 -28.00
C LYS A 378 21.06 -3.71 -27.72
N ASP A 379 21.08 -4.32 -26.55
CA ASP A 379 22.14 -5.26 -26.19
C ASP A 379 22.06 -6.51 -27.10
N GLU A 380 23.07 -6.67 -27.95
CA GLU A 380 23.17 -7.76 -28.93
C GLU A 380 23.68 -9.07 -28.32
N GLU A 381 24.32 -9.01 -27.15
CA GLU A 381 24.80 -10.19 -26.45
C GLU A 381 23.66 -10.96 -25.76
N THR A 382 22.53 -10.31 -25.54
CA THR A 382 21.36 -10.92 -24.92
C THR A 382 20.56 -11.72 -25.95
N ASP A 383 20.37 -13.02 -25.67
CA ASP A 383 19.43 -13.84 -26.42
C ASP A 383 17.97 -13.47 -26.04
N TRP A 384 17.48 -12.43 -26.69
CA TRP A 384 16.13 -11.90 -26.46
C TRP A 384 15.04 -12.90 -26.83
N SER A 385 15.28 -13.74 -27.84
CA SER A 385 14.28 -14.71 -28.30
C SER A 385 14.02 -15.73 -27.21
N SER A 386 15.09 -16.33 -26.66
CA SER A 386 15.00 -17.28 -25.56
C SER A 386 14.39 -16.65 -24.30
N LEU A 387 14.76 -15.41 -23.97
CA LEU A 387 14.23 -14.72 -22.79
C LEU A 387 12.73 -14.42 -22.90
N VAL A 388 12.27 -14.00 -24.07
CA VAL A 388 10.84 -13.74 -24.35
C VAL A 388 10.05 -15.04 -24.37
N GLU A 389 10.56 -16.08 -25.03
CA GLU A 389 9.94 -17.40 -25.10
C GLU A 389 9.79 -18.02 -23.71
N ARG A 390 10.84 -18.00 -22.91
CA ARG A 390 10.83 -18.48 -21.53
C ARG A 390 9.79 -17.72 -20.68
N GLN A 391 9.69 -16.40 -20.82
CA GLN A 391 8.67 -15.63 -20.10
C GLN A 391 7.26 -16.05 -20.51
N ARG A 392 7.00 -16.24 -21.79
CA ARG A 392 5.70 -16.69 -22.31
C ARG A 392 5.36 -18.11 -21.86
N GLU A 393 6.32 -19.02 -21.88
CA GLU A 393 6.14 -20.40 -21.39
C GLU A 393 5.76 -20.39 -19.89
N LEU A 394 6.53 -19.67 -19.05
CA LEU A 394 6.23 -19.57 -17.62
C LEU A 394 4.85 -18.91 -17.36
N ALA A 395 4.52 -17.88 -18.12
CA ALA A 395 3.23 -17.21 -18.02
C ALA A 395 2.07 -18.14 -18.43
N ALA A 396 2.24 -18.90 -19.50
CA ALA A 396 1.26 -19.88 -19.98
C ALA A 396 1.05 -21.00 -18.93
N ARG A 397 2.12 -21.57 -18.39
CA ARG A 397 2.06 -22.60 -17.33
C ARG A 397 1.32 -22.07 -16.08
N LEU A 398 1.56 -20.81 -15.67
CA LEU A 398 0.85 -20.19 -14.54
C LEU A 398 -0.64 -19.99 -14.84
N VAL A 399 -0.98 -19.55 -16.04
CA VAL A 399 -2.39 -19.35 -16.44
C VAL A 399 -3.11 -20.68 -16.60
N GLU A 400 -2.51 -21.68 -17.22
CA GLU A 400 -3.05 -23.04 -17.38
C GLU A 400 -3.37 -23.63 -16.01
N THR A 401 -2.38 -23.64 -15.09
CA THR A 401 -2.59 -24.13 -13.72
C THR A 401 -3.74 -23.38 -13.04
N GLY A 402 -3.78 -22.05 -13.14
CA GLY A 402 -4.84 -21.25 -12.51
C GLY A 402 -6.21 -21.37 -13.17
N SER A 403 -6.27 -21.68 -14.47
CA SER A 403 -7.56 -21.83 -15.18
C SER A 403 -8.29 -23.12 -14.83
N GLY A 404 -7.55 -24.15 -14.42
CA GLY A 404 -8.11 -25.39 -13.90
C GLY A 404 -8.68 -25.33 -12.49
N LEU A 405 -8.52 -24.18 -11.80
CA LEU A 405 -8.93 -24.01 -10.42
C LEU A 405 -10.06 -22.98 -10.29
N VAL A 406 -10.90 -23.18 -9.28
CA VAL A 406 -11.84 -22.16 -8.77
C VAL A 406 -11.09 -21.33 -7.72
N LEU A 407 -10.93 -20.04 -8.00
CA LEU A 407 -10.07 -19.14 -7.23
C LEU A 407 -10.84 -17.91 -6.73
N PRO A 408 -10.36 -17.19 -5.70
CA PRO A 408 -11.00 -15.98 -5.17
C PRO A 408 -11.42 -14.99 -6.26
N GLY A 409 -12.71 -14.62 -6.28
CA GLY A 409 -13.30 -13.73 -7.28
C GLY A 409 -13.78 -14.36 -8.57
N ASP A 410 -13.76 -15.69 -8.70
CA ASP A 410 -14.49 -16.40 -9.75
C ASP A 410 -15.99 -16.44 -9.41
N GLU A 411 -16.87 -16.63 -10.40
CA GLU A 411 -18.33 -16.64 -10.20
C GLU A 411 -18.79 -17.81 -9.30
N ASP A 412 -18.09 -18.94 -9.39
CA ASP A 412 -18.32 -20.15 -8.62
C ASP A 412 -17.46 -20.24 -7.34
N TRP A 413 -16.76 -19.15 -6.99
CA TRP A 413 -15.99 -19.06 -5.75
C TRP A 413 -16.92 -18.98 -4.55
N VAL A 414 -16.66 -19.83 -3.57
CA VAL A 414 -17.31 -19.80 -2.26
C VAL A 414 -16.23 -19.44 -1.23
N ASP A 415 -16.45 -18.36 -0.49
CA ASP A 415 -15.48 -17.99 0.56
C ASP A 415 -15.34 -19.09 1.60
N PRO A 416 -14.14 -19.31 2.13
CA PRO A 416 -13.91 -20.30 3.17
C PRO A 416 -14.71 -19.97 4.43
N PRO A 417 -15.06 -20.98 5.24
CA PRO A 417 -15.55 -20.76 6.58
C PRO A 417 -14.60 -19.88 7.40
N THR A 418 -15.14 -19.17 8.38
CA THR A 418 -14.36 -18.35 9.32
C THR A 418 -13.24 -19.18 9.96
N GLY A 419 -12.02 -18.64 9.99
CA GLY A 419 -10.86 -19.31 10.53
C GLY A 419 -10.16 -20.27 9.54
N MET A 420 -10.56 -20.30 8.27
CA MET A 420 -9.89 -21.07 7.22
C MET A 420 -9.29 -20.17 6.15
N ASP A 421 -8.15 -20.58 5.59
CA ASP A 421 -7.50 -19.85 4.50
C ASP A 421 -8.17 -20.16 3.15
N ASP A 422 -8.00 -19.28 2.17
CA ASP A 422 -8.52 -19.41 0.81
C ASP A 422 -8.16 -20.75 0.16
N SER A 423 -6.92 -21.23 0.39
CA SER A 423 -6.44 -22.50 -0.17
C SER A 423 -7.24 -23.73 0.27
N SER A 424 -7.98 -23.63 1.39
CA SER A 424 -8.79 -24.75 1.93
C SER A 424 -10.05 -25.05 1.11
N VAL A 425 -10.52 -24.07 0.33
CA VAL A 425 -11.74 -24.18 -0.51
C VAL A 425 -11.45 -24.10 -2.00
N VAL A 426 -10.19 -23.94 -2.39
CA VAL A 426 -9.78 -24.11 -3.79
C VAL A 426 -10.10 -25.53 -4.25
N LYS A 427 -10.69 -25.65 -5.42
CA LYS A 427 -11.05 -26.93 -6.03
C LYS A 427 -10.78 -26.92 -7.52
N LEU A 428 -10.65 -28.11 -8.10
CA LEU A 428 -10.60 -28.25 -9.55
C LEU A 428 -11.92 -27.77 -10.16
N ARG A 429 -11.82 -27.05 -11.26
CA ARG A 429 -12.98 -26.64 -12.03
C ARG A 429 -13.58 -27.88 -12.69
N SER A 430 -14.88 -28.10 -12.51
CA SER A 430 -15.60 -29.16 -13.21
C SER A 430 -15.49 -28.92 -14.72
N ALA A 431 -15.11 -29.96 -15.47
CA ALA A 431 -15.00 -29.90 -16.93
C ALA A 431 -16.37 -29.64 -17.57
#